data_a7df5cf75a461be20cf3377a73dd6090
#
_entry.id   a7df5cf75a461be20cf3377a73dd6090
#
_cell.length_a   1.000
_cell.length_b   1.000
_cell.length_c   1.000
_cell.angle_alpha   90.00
_cell.angle_beta   90.00
_cell.angle_gamma   90.00
#
_symmetry.space_group_name_H-M   'P 1'
#
loop_
_entity.id
_entity.type
_entity.pdbx_description
1 polymer ?
#
loop_
_entity_poly.entity_id
_entity_poly.type
_entity_poly.pdbx_seq_one_letter_code
_entity_poly.pdbx_strand_id
1 'polypeptide(L)'
;MKLKKVLALVLSAALVVSAFAGCGGNSSSSTTSTESIAASESSAESTESTASGDSTPAASGDATAIFTPKTVDAAKTISLNAGMEPTGLNTLTSTYSIEFALFKHMYENLVTLDDDDNTAPGAAESWDYDEDTLTYTFHLRKDGVWTNGDPVTAKDFEFAWSQALNPDVASDYAYFLYFIKNAEKYFNGEVAWDEVGVKVVDDYTLEVTLEQPTPYALFLFSFGTLAPINQRFYEAVGADLYSTEAQYFCTNGPFALT
;
A
#
# COMPACT_ATOMS: atom_id res chain seq x y z
N MET A 1 -21.30 51.79 -18.05
CA MET A 1 -21.41 52.97 -17.13
C MET A 1 -21.38 52.45 -15.68
N LYS A 2 -20.38 52.91 -14.93
CA LYS A 2 -20.12 52.88 -13.45
C LYS A 2 -19.64 51.53 -12.90
N LEU A 3 -18.41 51.26 -12.74
CA LEU A 3 -17.23 51.82 -12.00
C LEU A 3 -17.55 52.24 -10.54
N LYS A 4 -16.80 51.65 -9.63
CA LYS A 4 -16.51 51.98 -8.21
C LYS A 4 -16.86 50.86 -7.25
N LYS A 5 -16.05 50.41 -6.31
CA LYS A 5 -14.79 50.98 -5.76
C LYS A 5 -14.01 49.86 -5.05
N VAL A 6 -12.72 49.93 -5.19
CA VAL A 6 -11.64 49.50 -4.35
C VAL A 6 -11.84 49.94 -2.89
N LEU A 7 -11.61 49.06 -1.95
CA LEU A 7 -11.05 49.50 -0.64
C LEU A 7 -10.15 48.42 -0.10
N ALA A 8 -8.90 48.70 -0.09
CA ALA A 8 -7.84 48.05 0.66
C ALA A 8 -7.94 48.40 2.13
N LEU A 9 -7.66 47.49 3.03
CA LEU A 9 -7.26 47.81 4.37
C LEU A 9 -6.08 46.94 4.78
N VAL A 10 -5.00 47.65 5.01
CA VAL A 10 -3.66 47.27 5.41
C VAL A 10 -3.57 47.34 6.94
N LEU A 11 -2.62 46.61 7.50
CA LEU A 11 -2.03 46.65 8.84
C LEU A 11 -2.78 45.87 9.94
N SER A 12 -2.08 45.06 10.76
CA SER A 12 -0.90 45.42 11.52
C SER A 12 -0.07 44.20 11.91
N ALA A 13 1.22 44.35 11.78
CA ALA A 13 2.27 43.55 12.40
C ALA A 13 2.31 43.84 13.92
N ALA A 14 2.46 42.79 14.73
CA ALA A 14 2.98 42.91 16.07
C ALA A 14 4.01 41.82 16.33
N LEU A 15 5.26 42.17 16.20
CA LEU A 15 6.43 41.47 16.73
C LEU A 15 6.37 41.53 18.27
N VAL A 16 6.45 40.36 18.91
CA VAL A 16 6.90 40.28 20.30
C VAL A 16 8.12 39.40 20.36
N VAL A 17 9.27 40.04 20.43
CA VAL A 17 10.57 39.50 20.82
C VAL A 17 10.60 39.49 22.34
N SER A 18 10.76 38.32 22.94
CA SER A 18 11.17 38.19 24.33
C SER A 18 12.43 37.34 24.40
N ALA A 19 13.54 38.01 24.46
CA ALA A 19 14.82 37.46 24.89
C ALA A 19 14.79 37.26 26.41
N PHE A 20 15.13 36.08 26.88
CA PHE A 20 15.62 35.88 28.23
C PHE A 20 16.97 35.18 28.15
N ALA A 21 17.99 35.96 28.39
CA ALA A 21 19.30 35.51 28.79
C ALA A 21 19.30 35.28 30.31
N GLY A 22 19.85 34.17 30.74
CA GLY A 22 20.05 33.86 32.14
C GLY A 22 21.23 32.92 32.30
N CYS A 23 22.35 33.47 32.61
CA CYS A 23 23.63 32.87 32.95
C CYS A 23 23.64 32.13 34.30
N GLY A 24 24.61 31.22 34.40
CA GLY A 24 25.23 30.80 35.65
C GLY A 24 24.97 29.32 35.95
N GLY A 25 25.90 28.45 36.04
CA GLY A 25 27.27 28.50 36.51
C GLY A 25 27.48 27.36 37.49
N ASN A 26 28.44 26.55 37.15
CA ASN A 26 29.44 25.96 38.05
C ASN A 26 29.20 24.58 38.73
N SER A 27 29.97 23.63 38.28
CA SER A 27 31.02 22.85 38.98
C SER A 27 30.66 21.75 39.99
N SER A 28 31.38 20.69 39.76
CA SER A 28 32.12 19.79 40.67
C SER A 28 31.45 18.44 40.90
N SER A 29 32.06 17.50 40.37
CA SER A 29 33.13 16.56 40.78
C SER A 29 32.64 15.21 41.33
N SER A 30 33.10 14.19 40.61
CA SER A 30 33.71 12.95 41.11
C SER A 30 32.91 12.10 42.12
N THR A 31 32.65 10.86 41.78
CA THR A 31 33.53 9.76 42.24
C THR A 31 33.19 8.43 41.58
N THR A 32 34.22 7.79 41.16
CA THR A 32 34.39 6.39 40.78
C THR A 32 33.94 5.46 41.89
N SER A 33 33.24 4.37 41.53
CA SER A 33 33.35 3.10 42.24
C SER A 33 33.11 1.95 41.29
N THR A 34 34.19 1.30 41.00
CA THR A 34 34.33 -0.03 40.40
C THR A 34 33.98 -1.04 41.48
N GLU A 35 33.11 -1.99 41.17
CA GLU A 35 33.11 -3.27 41.85
C GLU A 35 32.68 -4.35 40.89
N SER A 36 33.64 -5.20 40.55
CA SER A 36 33.53 -6.49 39.92
C SER A 36 33.27 -7.53 41.01
N ILE A 37 32.39 -8.48 40.77
CA ILE A 37 32.47 -9.86 41.31
C ILE A 37 31.66 -10.77 40.39
N ALA A 38 32.29 -11.60 39.66
CA ALA A 38 32.53 -13.03 39.76
C ALA A 38 31.40 -13.92 39.22
N ALA A 39 31.85 -14.73 38.30
CA ALA A 39 31.20 -15.84 37.66
C ALA A 39 30.73 -16.91 38.67
N SER A 40 29.63 -17.57 38.35
CA SER A 40 29.34 -18.91 38.83
C SER A 40 28.77 -19.73 37.68
N GLU A 41 29.59 -20.63 37.21
CA GLU A 41 29.19 -21.77 36.39
C GLU A 41 28.38 -22.74 37.23
N SER A 42 27.30 -23.24 36.69
CA SER A 42 26.73 -24.51 37.13
C SER A 42 26.12 -25.24 35.95
N SER A 43 26.65 -26.43 35.75
CA SER A 43 26.37 -27.38 34.70
C SER A 43 25.07 -28.12 34.88
N ALA A 44 24.52 -28.52 33.71
CA ALA A 44 23.82 -29.77 33.40
C ALA A 44 22.43 -30.03 34.02
N GLU A 45 21.43 -30.19 33.21
CA GLU A 45 20.94 -31.54 32.91
C GLU A 45 19.86 -31.47 31.80
N SER A 46 20.04 -32.35 30.84
CA SER A 46 19.15 -32.62 29.72
C SER A 46 17.92 -33.37 30.21
N THR A 47 16.74 -32.90 29.85
CA THR A 47 15.56 -33.77 29.74
C THR A 47 14.89 -33.53 28.40
N GLU A 48 14.96 -34.56 27.56
CA GLU A 48 14.10 -34.78 26.41
C GLU A 48 12.63 -34.62 26.83
N SER A 49 11.91 -33.78 26.10
CA SER A 49 10.45 -33.86 26.08
C SER A 49 10.01 -33.76 24.62
N THR A 50 9.47 -34.86 24.21
CA THR A 50 8.87 -35.27 22.98
C THR A 50 7.98 -34.19 22.33
N ALA A 51 8.17 -34.13 21.04
CA ALA A 51 7.34 -33.59 19.96
C ALA A 51 5.87 -33.36 20.28
N SER A 52 5.45 -32.13 20.04
CA SER A 52 4.05 -31.85 19.73
C SER A 52 4.05 -31.24 18.34
N GLY A 53 3.37 -31.91 17.41
CA GLY A 53 3.41 -31.64 15.99
C GLY A 53 2.89 -30.24 15.65
N ASP A 54 3.75 -29.53 14.98
CA ASP A 54 3.42 -28.37 14.19
C ASP A 54 2.68 -28.89 12.94
N SER A 55 1.37 -28.78 12.96
CA SER A 55 0.54 -29.02 11.78
C SER A 55 0.49 -27.72 10.96
N THR A 56 1.55 -27.50 10.20
CA THR A 56 1.49 -26.62 9.04
C THR A 56 0.37 -27.13 8.12
N PRO A 57 -0.61 -26.34 7.71
CA PRO A 57 -1.56 -26.77 6.71
C PRO A 57 -0.78 -27.06 5.44
N ALA A 58 -0.74 -28.33 5.03
CA ALA A 58 -0.19 -28.72 3.75
C ALA A 58 -1.05 -28.05 2.66
N ALA A 59 -0.48 -27.09 1.97
CA ALA A 59 -1.02 -26.57 0.72
C ALA A 59 -1.10 -27.73 -0.27
N SER A 60 -2.27 -28.34 -0.40
CA SER A 60 -2.54 -29.39 -1.37
C SER A 60 -2.91 -28.74 -2.70
N GLY A 61 -1.93 -28.55 -3.53
CA GLY A 61 -2.04 -28.04 -4.88
C GLY A 61 -0.65 -27.67 -5.34
N ASP A 62 -0.33 -27.77 -6.60
CA ASP A 62 1.00 -27.49 -7.14
C ASP A 62 1.42 -26.03 -6.86
N ALA A 63 1.77 -25.75 -5.59
CA ALA A 63 2.18 -24.44 -5.10
C ALA A 63 3.35 -23.90 -5.93
N THR A 64 4.24 -24.76 -6.39
CA THR A 64 5.37 -24.39 -7.24
C THR A 64 4.91 -23.75 -8.56
N ALA A 65 3.77 -24.18 -9.13
CA ALA A 65 3.25 -23.59 -10.35
C ALA A 65 2.68 -22.17 -10.13
N ILE A 66 2.25 -21.84 -8.92
CA ILE A 66 1.74 -20.51 -8.56
C ILE A 66 2.88 -19.50 -8.42
N PHE A 67 4.04 -19.94 -7.92
CA PHE A 67 5.20 -19.08 -7.65
C PHE A 67 6.13 -18.87 -8.84
N THR A 68 6.02 -19.68 -9.90
CA THR A 68 6.92 -19.56 -11.04
C THR A 68 6.43 -18.47 -12.00
N PRO A 69 7.19 -17.37 -12.19
CA PRO A 69 6.86 -16.36 -13.19
C PRO A 69 6.77 -16.99 -14.58
N LYS A 70 5.64 -16.79 -15.27
CA LYS A 70 5.41 -17.37 -16.61
C LYS A 70 5.55 -16.35 -17.74
N THR A 71 5.39 -15.06 -17.41
CA THR A 71 5.35 -13.98 -18.39
C THR A 71 6.64 -13.13 -18.40
N VAL A 72 7.61 -13.44 -17.53
CA VAL A 72 8.87 -12.68 -17.41
C VAL A 72 9.88 -13.14 -18.46
N ASP A 73 10.39 -12.20 -19.25
CA ASP A 73 11.52 -12.41 -20.17
C ASP A 73 12.83 -12.10 -19.44
N ALA A 74 13.47 -13.12 -18.90
CA ALA A 74 14.74 -12.97 -18.15
C ALA A 74 15.89 -12.37 -18.98
N ALA A 75 15.79 -12.31 -20.30
CA ALA A 75 16.78 -11.65 -21.15
C ALA A 75 16.65 -10.11 -21.15
N LYS A 76 15.53 -9.58 -20.62
CA LYS A 76 15.23 -8.13 -20.54
C LYS A 76 15.27 -7.68 -19.09
N THR A 77 16.47 -7.49 -18.57
CA THR A 77 16.66 -7.04 -17.18
C THR A 77 17.08 -5.60 -17.13
N ILE A 78 16.45 -4.83 -16.21
CA ILE A 78 16.83 -3.46 -15.87
C ILE A 78 17.30 -3.46 -14.41
N SER A 79 18.49 -2.88 -14.18
CA SER A 79 18.97 -2.62 -12.81
C SER A 79 18.77 -1.15 -12.49
N LEU A 80 18.00 -0.88 -11.46
CA LEU A 80 17.72 0.47 -10.98
C LEU A 80 18.45 0.73 -9.67
N ASN A 81 19.13 1.89 -9.58
CA ASN A 81 19.67 2.35 -8.31
C ASN A 81 18.59 3.18 -7.59
N ALA A 82 18.02 2.61 -6.57
CA ALA A 82 16.97 3.25 -5.77
C ALA A 82 17.51 4.30 -4.78
N GLY A 83 18.85 4.38 -4.62
CA GLY A 83 19.51 5.32 -3.70
C GLY A 83 19.45 4.92 -2.23
N MET A 84 18.54 4.05 -1.84
CA MET A 84 18.41 3.47 -0.51
C MET A 84 17.72 2.11 -0.60
N GLU A 85 17.90 1.27 0.40
CA GLU A 85 17.19 0.00 0.51
C GLU A 85 15.71 0.26 0.88
N PRO A 86 14.73 -0.29 0.16
CA PRO A 86 13.34 -0.22 0.57
C PRO A 86 13.14 -1.02 1.87
N THR A 87 12.25 -0.56 2.74
CA THR A 87 11.94 -1.26 4.00
C THR A 87 10.99 -2.43 3.78
N GLY A 88 10.24 -2.41 2.70
CA GLY A 88 9.33 -3.45 2.23
C GLY A 88 8.79 -3.10 0.86
N LEU A 89 8.19 -4.06 0.19
CA LEU A 89 7.55 -3.85 -1.12
C LEU A 89 6.12 -4.40 -1.14
N ASN A 90 5.45 -4.32 0.01
CA ASN A 90 4.04 -4.68 0.14
C ASN A 90 3.16 -3.43 -0.10
N THR A 91 2.35 -3.44 -1.15
CA THR A 91 1.48 -2.31 -1.51
C THR A 91 0.48 -1.93 -0.40
N LEU A 92 0.15 -2.87 0.49
CA LEU A 92 -0.77 -2.64 1.60
C LEU A 92 -0.14 -1.85 2.76
N THR A 93 1.17 -2.01 2.99
CA THR A 93 1.84 -1.48 4.21
C THR A 93 3.01 -0.54 3.93
N SER A 94 3.46 -0.44 2.68
CA SER A 94 4.55 0.46 2.29
C SER A 94 4.15 1.93 2.39
N THR A 95 5.07 2.78 2.88
CA THR A 95 4.83 4.21 3.11
C THR A 95 5.91 5.13 2.56
N TYR A 96 7.03 4.59 2.09
CA TYR A 96 8.14 5.40 1.59
C TYR A 96 8.04 5.67 0.09
N SER A 97 8.43 6.87 -0.32
CA SER A 97 8.38 7.31 -1.72
C SER A 97 9.17 6.42 -2.67
N ILE A 98 10.27 5.81 -2.20
CA ILE A 98 11.07 4.89 -3.00
C ILE A 98 10.32 3.61 -3.34
N GLU A 99 9.51 3.11 -2.42
CA GLU A 99 8.68 1.92 -2.62
C GLU A 99 7.59 2.20 -3.67
N PHE A 100 6.93 3.35 -3.57
CA PHE A 100 5.95 3.79 -4.58
C PHE A 100 6.56 4.03 -5.95
N ALA A 101 7.82 4.51 -6.01
CA ALA A 101 8.53 4.61 -7.28
C ALA A 101 8.76 3.23 -7.93
N LEU A 102 9.06 2.21 -7.14
CA LEU A 102 9.21 0.83 -7.61
C LEU A 102 7.85 0.25 -8.02
N PHE A 103 6.79 0.50 -7.25
CA PHE A 103 5.44 0.02 -7.57
C PHE A 103 4.95 0.49 -8.94
N LYS A 104 5.26 1.71 -9.36
CA LYS A 104 4.94 2.22 -10.71
C LYS A 104 5.54 1.38 -11.85
N HIS A 105 6.58 0.61 -11.58
CA HIS A 105 7.21 -0.29 -12.55
C HIS A 105 6.68 -1.74 -12.44
N MET A 106 6.21 -2.11 -11.26
CA MET A 106 5.82 -3.49 -10.94
C MET A 106 4.31 -3.73 -11.02
N TYR A 107 3.52 -2.68 -10.80
CA TYR A 107 2.05 -2.77 -10.80
C TYR A 107 1.43 -1.79 -11.77
N GLU A 108 0.27 -2.17 -12.28
CA GLU A 108 -0.60 -1.33 -13.08
C GLU A 108 -1.93 -1.16 -12.37
N ASN A 109 -2.24 0.07 -12.00
CA ASN A 109 -3.49 0.46 -11.35
C ASN A 109 -4.63 0.56 -12.37
N LEU A 110 -5.87 0.84 -11.93
CA LEU A 110 -7.00 1.10 -12.83
C LEU A 110 -6.66 2.19 -13.84
N VAL A 111 -6.08 3.28 -13.36
CA VAL A 111 -5.57 4.37 -14.19
C VAL A 111 -4.10 4.62 -13.88
N THR A 112 -3.38 5.19 -14.81
CA THR A 112 -2.00 5.64 -14.64
C THR A 112 -1.91 7.15 -14.85
N LEU A 113 -0.72 7.72 -14.71
CA LEU A 113 -0.43 9.12 -15.05
C LEU A 113 0.49 9.14 -16.25
N ASP A 114 0.22 10.05 -17.20
CA ASP A 114 1.12 10.33 -18.30
C ASP A 114 2.29 11.26 -17.87
N ASP A 115 3.16 11.62 -18.81
CA ASP A 115 4.34 12.46 -18.56
C ASP A 115 3.99 13.89 -18.10
N ASP A 116 2.73 14.31 -18.29
CA ASP A 116 2.21 15.62 -17.90
C ASP A 116 1.34 15.54 -16.61
N ASP A 117 1.40 14.41 -15.91
CA ASP A 117 0.60 14.08 -14.70
C ASP A 117 -0.93 14.05 -14.95
N ASN A 118 -1.39 13.88 -16.18
CA ASN A 118 -2.79 13.64 -16.44
C ASN A 118 -3.14 12.16 -16.26
N THR A 119 -4.38 11.90 -15.85
CA THR A 119 -4.86 10.53 -15.76
C THR A 119 -5.04 9.89 -17.12
N ALA A 120 -4.51 8.70 -17.30
CA ALA A 120 -4.51 7.91 -18.51
C ALA A 120 -4.99 6.48 -18.23
N PRO A 121 -5.44 5.72 -19.25
CA PRO A 121 -5.77 4.31 -19.11
C PRO A 121 -4.59 3.50 -18.52
N GLY A 122 -4.93 2.60 -17.58
CA GLY A 122 -4.05 1.60 -17.02
C GLY A 122 -4.64 0.21 -17.24
N ALA A 123 -4.91 -0.54 -16.16
CA ALA A 123 -5.63 -1.79 -16.23
C ALA A 123 -7.08 -1.60 -16.71
N ALA A 124 -7.69 -0.44 -16.47
CA ALA A 124 -8.92 -0.02 -17.12
C ALA A 124 -8.60 0.67 -18.46
N GLU A 125 -9.15 0.15 -19.56
CA GLU A 125 -9.03 0.77 -20.88
C GLU A 125 -9.95 1.99 -21.05
N SER A 126 -11.02 2.06 -20.24
CA SER A 126 -11.96 3.19 -20.20
C SER A 126 -12.77 3.19 -18.91
N TRP A 127 -13.44 4.30 -18.66
CA TRP A 127 -14.39 4.43 -17.54
C TRP A 127 -15.49 5.42 -17.88
N ASP A 128 -16.66 5.20 -17.26
CA ASP A 128 -17.78 6.11 -17.23
C ASP A 128 -17.96 6.68 -15.84
N TYR A 129 -18.50 7.90 -15.71
CA TYR A 129 -18.83 8.51 -14.43
C TYR A 129 -20.26 9.02 -14.44
N ASP A 130 -21.04 8.53 -13.50
CA ASP A 130 -22.41 8.98 -13.24
C ASP A 130 -22.39 9.97 -12.06
N GLU A 131 -22.62 11.25 -12.37
CA GLU A 131 -22.62 12.34 -11.38
C GLU A 131 -23.81 12.24 -10.41
N ASP A 132 -24.93 11.67 -10.83
CA ASP A 132 -26.13 11.54 -9.98
C ASP A 132 -25.95 10.49 -8.88
N THR A 133 -25.25 9.41 -9.20
CA THR A 133 -24.97 8.30 -8.27
C THR A 133 -23.54 8.34 -7.70
N LEU A 134 -22.71 9.27 -8.17
CA LEU A 134 -21.28 9.39 -7.84
C LEU A 134 -20.51 8.10 -8.12
N THR A 135 -20.84 7.38 -9.20
CA THR A 135 -20.31 6.06 -9.47
C THR A 135 -19.43 6.07 -10.72
N TYR A 136 -18.20 5.60 -10.58
CA TYR A 136 -17.35 5.22 -11.69
C TYR A 136 -17.61 3.78 -12.08
N THR A 137 -17.74 3.52 -13.39
CA THR A 137 -17.74 2.18 -13.98
C THR A 137 -16.46 2.01 -14.78
N PHE A 138 -15.54 1.21 -14.29
CA PHE A 138 -14.27 0.92 -14.97
C PHE A 138 -14.41 -0.32 -15.84
N HIS A 139 -13.96 -0.23 -17.09
CA HIS A 139 -13.88 -1.33 -18.06
C HIS A 139 -12.44 -1.77 -18.18
N LEU A 140 -12.12 -2.96 -17.66
CA LEU A 140 -10.76 -3.48 -17.66
C LEU A 140 -10.42 -4.09 -19.02
N ARG A 141 -9.17 -3.91 -19.45
CA ARG A 141 -8.64 -4.60 -20.62
C ARG A 141 -8.52 -6.11 -20.35
N LYS A 142 -8.73 -6.92 -21.38
CA LYS A 142 -8.77 -8.38 -21.26
C LYS A 142 -7.44 -9.08 -21.50
N ASP A 143 -6.42 -8.33 -21.88
CA ASP A 143 -5.06 -8.83 -22.15
C ASP A 143 -4.11 -8.66 -20.96
N GLY A 144 -4.57 -8.01 -19.87
CA GLY A 144 -3.82 -7.88 -18.63
C GLY A 144 -3.58 -9.25 -17.98
N VAL A 145 -2.32 -9.53 -17.66
CA VAL A 145 -1.92 -10.79 -17.03
C VAL A 145 -0.96 -10.55 -15.88
N TRP A 146 -1.11 -11.33 -14.84
CA TRP A 146 -0.16 -11.42 -13.75
C TRP A 146 1.10 -12.17 -14.17
N THR A 147 2.22 -11.94 -13.46
CA THR A 147 3.48 -12.65 -13.71
C THR A 147 3.38 -14.17 -13.62
N ASN A 148 2.43 -14.69 -12.84
CA ASN A 148 2.12 -16.13 -12.76
C ASN A 148 1.25 -16.64 -13.93
N GLY A 149 0.78 -15.74 -14.80
CA GLY A 149 -0.03 -16.04 -15.99
C GLY A 149 -1.53 -16.03 -15.76
N ASP A 150 -2.01 -15.67 -14.57
CA ASP A 150 -3.43 -15.46 -14.32
C ASP A 150 -3.91 -14.19 -15.05
N PRO A 151 -5.18 -14.09 -15.46
CA PRO A 151 -5.75 -12.85 -15.96
C PRO A 151 -5.86 -11.82 -14.81
N VAL A 152 -5.68 -10.55 -15.12
CA VAL A 152 -6.02 -9.44 -14.21
C VAL A 152 -7.52 -9.19 -14.30
N THR A 153 -8.19 -9.17 -13.17
CA THR A 153 -9.65 -9.05 -13.09
C THR A 153 -10.09 -7.97 -12.09
N ALA A 154 -11.36 -7.59 -12.16
CA ALA A 154 -11.98 -6.67 -11.21
C ALA A 154 -11.91 -7.18 -9.76
N LYS A 155 -11.90 -8.50 -9.56
CA LYS A 155 -11.78 -9.13 -8.23
C LYS A 155 -10.44 -8.86 -7.57
N ASP A 156 -9.37 -8.70 -8.36
CA ASP A 156 -8.04 -8.42 -7.83
C ASP A 156 -7.97 -7.01 -7.20
N PHE A 157 -8.70 -6.06 -7.75
CA PHE A 157 -8.85 -4.71 -7.18
C PHE A 157 -9.74 -4.72 -5.95
N GLU A 158 -10.93 -5.35 -6.03
CA GLU A 158 -11.82 -5.49 -4.88
C GLU A 158 -11.11 -6.15 -3.70
N PHE A 159 -10.41 -7.26 -3.94
CA PHE A 159 -9.65 -7.98 -2.92
C PHE A 159 -8.56 -7.08 -2.31
N ALA A 160 -7.73 -6.43 -3.14
CA ALA A 160 -6.67 -5.55 -2.67
C ALA A 160 -7.21 -4.44 -1.76
N TRP A 161 -8.31 -3.80 -2.13
CA TRP A 161 -8.89 -2.71 -1.36
C TRP A 161 -9.57 -3.20 -0.09
N SER A 162 -10.17 -4.40 -0.10
CA SER A 162 -10.68 -5.02 1.12
C SER A 162 -9.57 -5.31 2.12
N GLN A 163 -8.38 -5.73 1.65
CA GLN A 163 -7.22 -5.95 2.50
C GLN A 163 -6.62 -4.62 3.00
N ALA A 164 -6.50 -3.59 2.14
CA ALA A 164 -6.00 -2.28 2.54
C ALA A 164 -6.88 -1.60 3.60
N LEU A 165 -8.19 -1.85 3.55
CA LEU A 165 -9.17 -1.34 4.52
C LEU A 165 -9.40 -2.29 5.70
N ASN A 166 -8.79 -3.47 5.73
CA ASN A 166 -8.90 -4.39 6.86
C ASN A 166 -8.06 -3.85 8.04
N PRO A 167 -8.67 -3.58 9.20
CA PRO A 167 -7.95 -3.07 10.37
C PRO A 167 -6.85 -4.02 10.87
N ASP A 168 -6.97 -5.33 10.64
CA ASP A 168 -5.96 -6.31 11.02
C ASP A 168 -4.68 -6.19 10.18
N VAL A 169 -4.76 -5.67 8.96
CA VAL A 169 -3.60 -5.37 8.08
C VAL A 169 -2.89 -4.10 8.54
N ALA A 170 -3.59 -3.20 9.23
CA ALA A 170 -3.08 -1.95 9.77
C ALA A 170 -2.34 -1.08 8.72
N SER A 171 -2.93 -0.96 7.53
CA SER A 171 -2.37 -0.12 6.47
C SER A 171 -2.35 1.35 6.88
N ASP A 172 -1.17 1.96 6.96
CA ASP A 172 -1.01 3.39 7.27
C ASP A 172 -1.66 4.29 6.23
N TYR A 173 -1.85 3.80 5.01
CA TYR A 173 -2.43 4.53 3.89
C TYR A 173 -3.86 4.11 3.55
N ALA A 174 -4.55 3.39 4.43
CA ALA A 174 -5.97 3.03 4.27
C ALA A 174 -6.85 4.26 3.99
N TYR A 175 -6.52 5.42 4.59
CA TYR A 175 -7.28 6.65 4.41
C TYR A 175 -7.30 7.19 2.97
N PHE A 176 -6.38 6.75 2.10
CA PHE A 176 -6.44 7.07 0.67
C PHE A 176 -7.65 6.43 -0.04
N LEU A 177 -8.29 5.44 0.57
CA LEU A 177 -9.51 4.82 0.06
C LEU A 177 -10.80 5.43 0.66
N TYR A 178 -10.72 6.34 1.64
CA TYR A 178 -11.91 6.88 2.32
C TYR A 178 -12.80 7.77 1.44
N PHE A 179 -12.35 8.10 0.23
CA PHE A 179 -13.20 8.73 -0.78
C PHE A 179 -14.24 7.75 -1.38
N ILE A 180 -14.07 6.44 -1.19
CA ILE A 180 -15.02 5.39 -1.56
C ILE A 180 -16.11 5.31 -0.48
N LYS A 181 -17.34 5.18 -0.91
CA LYS A 181 -18.51 5.11 -0.03
C LYS A 181 -18.33 4.05 1.06
N ASN A 182 -18.58 4.44 2.30
CA ASN A 182 -18.48 3.59 3.50
C ASN A 182 -17.08 2.96 3.77
N ALA A 183 -16.03 3.30 3.02
CA ALA A 183 -14.69 2.72 3.22
C ALA A 183 -14.14 3.02 4.63
N GLU A 184 -14.26 4.26 5.12
CA GLU A 184 -13.86 4.63 6.48
C GLU A 184 -14.67 3.90 7.54
N LYS A 185 -15.98 3.71 7.31
CA LYS A 185 -16.84 2.97 8.26
C LYS A 185 -16.47 1.50 8.33
N TYR A 186 -16.14 0.90 7.18
CA TYR A 186 -15.66 -0.48 7.15
C TYR A 186 -14.33 -0.62 7.90
N PHE A 187 -13.37 0.28 7.66
CA PHE A 187 -12.10 0.33 8.38
C PHE A 187 -12.30 0.43 9.90
N ASN A 188 -13.31 1.18 10.35
CA ASN A 188 -13.65 1.33 11.76
C ASN A 188 -14.51 0.16 12.32
N GLY A 189 -14.87 -0.82 11.48
CA GLY A 189 -15.70 -1.95 11.90
C GLY A 189 -17.18 -1.62 12.10
N GLU A 190 -17.67 -0.51 11.53
CA GLU A 190 -19.05 -0.03 11.68
C GLU A 190 -20.02 -0.66 10.67
N VAL A 191 -19.51 -1.07 9.51
CA VAL A 191 -20.28 -1.72 8.44
C VAL A 191 -19.56 -2.94 7.90
N ALA A 192 -20.27 -3.82 7.19
CA ALA A 192 -19.69 -4.95 6.49
C ALA A 192 -19.16 -4.55 5.10
N TRP A 193 -18.30 -5.39 4.51
CA TRP A 193 -17.68 -5.11 3.20
C TRP A 193 -18.69 -4.90 2.07
N ASP A 194 -19.79 -5.64 2.08
CA ASP A 194 -20.86 -5.54 1.09
C ASP A 194 -21.61 -4.19 1.08
N GLU A 195 -21.39 -3.36 2.10
CA GLU A 195 -21.90 -1.98 2.17
C GLU A 195 -20.91 -0.95 1.62
N VAL A 196 -19.65 -1.36 1.37
CA VAL A 196 -18.62 -0.50 0.76
C VAL A 196 -18.94 -0.27 -0.71
N GLY A 197 -18.68 0.93 -1.20
CA GLY A 197 -18.99 1.35 -2.57
C GLY A 197 -18.10 0.71 -3.63
N VAL A 198 -17.72 -0.56 -3.49
CA VAL A 198 -16.94 -1.33 -4.46
C VAL A 198 -17.75 -2.54 -4.88
N LYS A 199 -17.96 -2.71 -6.19
CA LYS A 199 -18.78 -3.80 -6.70
C LYS A 199 -18.19 -4.38 -7.99
N VAL A 200 -17.85 -5.65 -7.96
CA VAL A 200 -17.51 -6.44 -9.14
C VAL A 200 -18.79 -6.78 -9.89
N VAL A 201 -18.97 -6.23 -11.09
CA VAL A 201 -20.12 -6.54 -11.97
C VAL A 201 -19.86 -7.83 -12.75
N ASP A 202 -18.67 -7.93 -13.31
CA ASP A 202 -18.12 -9.13 -13.96
C ASP A 202 -16.58 -9.10 -13.86
N ASP A 203 -15.90 -10.08 -14.44
CA ASP A 203 -14.44 -10.20 -14.35
C ASP A 203 -13.68 -8.97 -14.89
N TYR A 204 -14.30 -8.15 -15.75
CA TYR A 204 -13.68 -7.00 -16.40
C TYR A 204 -14.45 -5.69 -16.20
N THR A 205 -15.43 -5.66 -15.28
CA THR A 205 -16.21 -4.47 -14.99
C THR A 205 -16.27 -4.25 -13.48
N LEU A 206 -15.76 -3.11 -13.03
CA LEU A 206 -15.73 -2.70 -11.63
C LEU A 206 -16.49 -1.39 -11.45
N GLU A 207 -17.52 -1.39 -10.62
CA GLU A 207 -18.22 -0.17 -10.18
C GLU A 207 -17.63 0.33 -8.86
N VAL A 208 -17.36 1.63 -8.78
CA VAL A 208 -16.89 2.29 -7.56
C VAL A 208 -17.71 3.53 -7.28
N THR A 209 -18.48 3.49 -6.21
CA THR A 209 -19.31 4.60 -5.74
C THR A 209 -18.51 5.44 -4.74
N LEU A 210 -18.48 6.75 -4.91
CA LEU A 210 -17.80 7.69 -4.03
C LEU A 210 -18.65 8.05 -2.81
N GLU A 211 -18.00 8.40 -1.70
CA GLU A 211 -18.69 8.92 -0.50
C GLU A 211 -19.26 10.32 -0.75
N GLN A 212 -18.57 11.13 -1.55
CA GLN A 212 -18.96 12.49 -1.93
C GLN A 212 -18.32 12.87 -3.27
N PRO A 213 -18.78 13.94 -3.93
CA PRO A 213 -18.14 14.43 -5.15
C PRO A 213 -16.65 14.69 -4.93
N THR A 214 -15.79 13.94 -5.62
CA THR A 214 -14.33 14.00 -5.47
C THR A 214 -13.69 14.24 -6.85
N PRO A 215 -13.43 15.50 -7.24
CA PRO A 215 -12.94 15.81 -8.59
C PRO A 215 -11.57 15.19 -8.93
N TYR A 216 -10.80 14.81 -7.93
CA TYR A 216 -9.47 14.19 -8.07
C TYR A 216 -9.51 12.66 -7.86
N ALA A 217 -10.68 12.03 -7.88
CA ALA A 217 -10.81 10.58 -7.64
C ALA A 217 -9.98 9.75 -8.62
N LEU A 218 -9.96 10.11 -9.91
CA LEU A 218 -9.13 9.40 -10.90
C LEU A 218 -7.64 9.42 -10.54
N PHE A 219 -7.15 10.55 -10.02
CA PHE A 219 -5.76 10.64 -9.55
C PHE A 219 -5.52 9.68 -8.36
N LEU A 220 -6.47 9.56 -7.43
CA LEU A 220 -6.34 8.62 -6.31
C LEU A 220 -6.29 7.16 -6.78
N PHE A 221 -7.05 6.79 -7.81
CA PHE A 221 -7.00 5.43 -8.38
C PHE A 221 -5.66 5.07 -9.03
N SER A 222 -4.75 6.03 -9.27
CA SER A 222 -3.37 5.77 -9.73
C SER A 222 -2.38 5.56 -8.57
N PHE A 223 -2.81 5.71 -7.31
CA PHE A 223 -1.91 5.64 -6.16
C PHE A 223 -1.55 4.19 -5.81
N GLY A 224 -0.29 3.95 -5.44
CA GLY A 224 0.25 2.60 -5.27
C GLY A 224 -0.44 1.72 -4.23
N THR A 225 -1.05 2.30 -3.18
CA THR A 225 -1.85 1.55 -2.20
C THR A 225 -3.14 0.98 -2.81
N LEU A 226 -3.60 1.54 -3.93
CA LEU A 226 -4.76 1.06 -4.67
C LEU A 226 -4.40 0.06 -5.78
N ALA A 227 -3.12 -0.36 -5.84
CA ALA A 227 -2.70 -1.40 -6.78
C ALA A 227 -3.44 -2.72 -6.53
N PRO A 228 -3.75 -3.48 -7.58
CA PRO A 228 -4.43 -4.76 -7.42
C PRO A 228 -3.52 -5.80 -6.79
N ILE A 229 -4.12 -6.85 -6.21
CA ILE A 229 -3.43 -8.02 -5.67
C ILE A 229 -4.06 -9.27 -6.25
N ASN A 230 -3.25 -10.18 -6.81
CA ASN A 230 -3.74 -11.48 -7.22
C ASN A 230 -4.21 -12.27 -6.00
N GLN A 231 -5.51 -12.36 -5.81
CA GLN A 231 -6.12 -13.00 -4.64
C GLN A 231 -5.65 -14.44 -4.47
N ARG A 232 -5.66 -15.22 -5.55
CA ARG A 232 -5.25 -16.63 -5.51
C ARG A 232 -3.80 -16.81 -5.08
N PHE A 233 -2.91 -15.94 -5.54
CA PHE A 233 -1.51 -15.95 -5.16
C PHE A 233 -1.34 -15.54 -3.69
N TYR A 234 -1.99 -14.46 -3.28
CA TYR A 234 -1.93 -13.97 -1.90
C TYR A 234 -2.40 -15.04 -0.89
N GLU A 235 -3.53 -15.68 -1.16
CA GLU A 235 -4.08 -16.73 -0.31
C GLU A 235 -3.19 -17.99 -0.26
N ALA A 236 -2.52 -18.31 -1.37
CA ALA A 236 -1.61 -19.46 -1.44
C ALA A 236 -0.29 -19.22 -0.72
N VAL A 237 0.24 -17.98 -0.75
CA VAL A 237 1.48 -17.56 -0.07
C VAL A 237 1.21 -17.34 1.41
N GLY A 238 0.08 -16.76 1.74
CA GLY A 238 -0.27 -16.27 3.07
C GLY A 238 0.26 -14.86 3.34
N ALA A 239 -0.45 -14.12 4.17
CA ALA A 239 -0.16 -12.71 4.47
C ALA A 239 1.26 -12.48 5.01
N ASP A 240 1.76 -13.42 5.83
CA ASP A 240 3.08 -13.31 6.48
C ASP A 240 4.26 -13.38 5.49
N LEU A 241 4.10 -14.09 4.39
CA LEU A 241 5.14 -14.28 3.38
C LEU A 241 4.96 -13.38 2.15
N TYR A 242 3.75 -12.87 1.92
CA TYR A 242 3.47 -12.03 0.77
C TYR A 242 4.42 -10.83 0.70
N SER A 243 5.08 -10.67 -0.43
CA SER A 243 6.02 -9.57 -0.70
C SER A 243 7.27 -9.53 0.19
N THR A 244 7.66 -10.62 0.83
CA THR A 244 8.88 -10.68 1.67
C THR A 244 10.13 -11.05 0.89
N GLU A 245 10.01 -11.87 -0.14
CA GLU A 245 11.10 -12.31 -1.01
C GLU A 245 10.66 -12.30 -2.48
N ALA A 246 11.61 -12.23 -3.42
CA ALA A 246 11.31 -12.12 -4.86
C ALA A 246 10.31 -13.19 -5.36
N GLN A 247 10.39 -14.40 -4.85
CA GLN A 247 9.50 -15.52 -5.19
C GLN A 247 8.06 -15.33 -4.67
N TYR A 248 7.85 -14.44 -3.70
CA TYR A 248 6.56 -14.14 -3.10
C TYR A 248 5.94 -12.84 -3.65
N PHE A 249 6.39 -12.42 -4.84
CA PHE A 249 5.77 -11.34 -5.60
C PHE A 249 4.99 -11.89 -6.79
N CYS A 250 3.80 -11.36 -6.97
CA CYS A 250 3.01 -11.51 -8.18
C CYS A 250 2.57 -10.12 -8.61
N THR A 251 3.02 -9.68 -9.77
CA THR A 251 2.82 -8.30 -10.25
C THR A 251 2.12 -8.32 -11.60
N ASN A 252 1.41 -7.24 -11.93
CA ASN A 252 0.66 -7.09 -13.18
C ASN A 252 1.21 -5.97 -14.08
N GLY A 253 2.29 -5.32 -13.67
CA GLY A 253 2.93 -4.25 -14.42
C GLY A 253 3.99 -4.74 -15.41
N PRO A 254 4.71 -3.81 -16.06
CA PRO A 254 5.67 -4.12 -17.11
C PRO A 254 6.95 -4.82 -16.61
N PHE A 255 7.24 -4.78 -15.32
CA PHE A 255 8.42 -5.39 -14.73
C PHE A 255 8.07 -6.26 -13.52
N ALA A 256 8.83 -7.32 -13.32
CA ALA A 256 8.79 -8.16 -12.14
C ALA A 256 10.12 -8.05 -11.38
N LEU A 257 10.07 -8.23 -10.07
CA LEU A 257 11.26 -8.35 -9.22
C LEU A 257 11.90 -9.71 -9.47
N THR A 258 13.24 -9.74 -9.61
CA THR A 258 14.02 -10.98 -9.84
C THR A 258 15.23 -11.05 -8.92
#